data_1ec47853071a0cadee9ba3377ac48162
#
_entry.id   1ec47853071a0cadee9ba3377ac48162
#
_cell.length_a   1.000
_cell.length_b   1.000
_cell.length_c   1.000
_cell.angle_alpha   90.00
_cell.angle_beta   90.00
_cell.angle_gamma   90.00
#
_symmetry.space_group_name_H-M   'P 1'
#
loop_
_entity.id
_entity.type
_entity.pdbx_description
1 polymer ?
#
loop_
_entity_poly.entity_id
_entity_poly.type
_entity_poly.pdbx_seq_one_letter_code
_entity_poly.pdbx_strand_id
1 'polypeptide(L)'
;MMEEVKRVAEKLTGVGRPSAAEARKLIRRREPENFLFEDDGKTPNNPAFPLVLYRDAVGLPDEFDPAAVIEEIFGANGWGKGWRNGIFDFLHFHTQTHEVLGIASGEARVQFGGVQGRILTVKTGDVVVLPAGTGHQRIAPAQGLLVVGAYPPQGKYDQPKPGEASEQARQLIAHVPAPVTDPVYGTGGPLMACWRDRRD
;
A
#
# COMPACT_ATOMS: atom_id res chain seq x y z
N MET A 1 4.77 13.59 -14.04
CA MET A 1 4.10 14.29 -15.18
C MET A 1 3.65 13.31 -16.27
N MET A 2 4.54 12.53 -16.91
CA MET A 2 4.13 11.57 -17.97
C MET A 2 3.10 10.55 -17.49
N GLU A 3 3.31 9.90 -16.35
CA GLU A 3 2.37 8.91 -15.79
C GLU A 3 1.02 9.51 -15.40
N GLU A 4 0.99 10.75 -14.96
CA GLU A 4 -0.28 11.42 -14.66
C GLU A 4 -1.07 11.75 -15.93
N VAL A 5 -0.39 12.19 -17.00
CA VAL A 5 -1.02 12.41 -18.32
C VAL A 5 -1.56 11.08 -18.88
N LYS A 6 -0.77 10.01 -18.82
CA LYS A 6 -1.17 8.66 -19.22
C LYS A 6 -2.40 8.20 -18.45
N ARG A 7 -2.39 8.32 -17.13
CA ARG A 7 -3.51 7.98 -16.25
C ARG A 7 -4.80 8.74 -16.60
N VAL A 8 -4.68 10.03 -16.89
CA VAL A 8 -5.84 10.85 -17.30
C VAL A 8 -6.38 10.39 -18.67
N ALA A 9 -5.49 10.13 -19.64
CA ALA A 9 -5.89 9.65 -20.96
C ALA A 9 -6.60 8.29 -20.87
N GLU A 10 -6.06 7.34 -20.12
CA GLU A 10 -6.67 6.03 -19.86
C GLU A 10 -8.07 6.14 -19.23
N LYS A 11 -8.22 7.03 -18.25
CA LYS A 11 -9.54 7.26 -17.61
C LYS A 11 -10.57 7.86 -18.58
N LEU A 12 -10.12 8.70 -19.51
CA LEU A 12 -11.00 9.34 -20.47
C LEU A 12 -11.35 8.44 -21.66
N THR A 13 -10.41 7.62 -22.11
CA THR A 13 -10.54 6.81 -23.35
C THR A 13 -10.84 5.35 -23.08
N GLY A 14 -10.53 4.84 -21.88
CA GLY A 14 -10.56 3.41 -21.55
C GLY A 14 -9.45 2.58 -22.21
N VAL A 15 -8.58 3.17 -23.00
CA VAL A 15 -7.50 2.45 -23.68
C VAL A 15 -6.46 1.96 -22.66
N GLY A 16 -6.14 0.67 -22.71
CA GLY A 16 -5.18 0.03 -21.80
C GLY A 16 -5.72 -0.19 -20.37
N ARG A 17 -6.95 0.22 -20.06
CA ARG A 17 -7.56 0.04 -18.75
C ARG A 17 -8.55 -1.13 -18.78
N PRO A 18 -8.44 -2.12 -17.88
CA PRO A 18 -9.43 -3.17 -17.78
C PRO A 18 -10.75 -2.62 -17.18
N SER A 19 -11.86 -3.28 -17.50
CA SER A 19 -13.08 -3.14 -16.71
C SER A 19 -12.90 -3.76 -15.32
N ALA A 20 -13.77 -3.41 -14.35
CA ALA A 20 -13.75 -4.00 -13.01
C ALA A 20 -13.89 -5.54 -13.04
N ALA A 21 -14.66 -6.08 -14.00
CA ALA A 21 -14.83 -7.52 -14.15
C ALA A 21 -13.57 -8.22 -14.69
N GLU A 22 -12.83 -7.58 -15.59
CA GLU A 22 -11.55 -8.08 -16.10
C GLU A 22 -10.48 -8.00 -15.02
N ALA A 23 -10.34 -6.86 -14.35
CA ALA A 23 -9.39 -6.68 -13.27
C ALA A 23 -9.57 -7.71 -12.15
N ARG A 24 -10.82 -8.04 -11.79
CA ARG A 24 -11.12 -9.06 -10.79
C ARG A 24 -10.60 -10.45 -11.18
N LYS A 25 -10.58 -10.82 -12.45
CA LYS A 25 -10.05 -12.11 -12.93
C LYS A 25 -8.54 -12.20 -12.83
N LEU A 26 -7.85 -11.06 -12.69
CA LEU A 26 -6.41 -10.99 -12.55
C LEU A 26 -5.93 -11.12 -11.10
N ILE A 27 -6.85 -11.18 -10.14
CA ILE A 27 -6.53 -11.39 -8.72
C ILE A 27 -6.19 -12.86 -8.50
N ARG A 28 -5.04 -13.10 -7.89
CA ARG A 28 -4.57 -14.43 -7.47
C ARG A 28 -4.69 -14.54 -5.96
N ARG A 29 -5.41 -15.55 -5.48
CA ARG A 29 -5.52 -15.74 -4.02
C ARG A 29 -4.16 -16.13 -3.45
N ARG A 30 -3.75 -15.41 -2.40
CA ARG A 30 -2.48 -15.59 -1.70
C ARG A 30 -2.68 -15.51 -0.20
N GLU A 31 -1.93 -16.34 0.54
CA GLU A 31 -1.83 -16.19 1.98
C GLU A 31 -0.94 -14.99 2.31
N PRO A 32 -1.28 -14.18 3.33
CA PRO A 32 -0.50 -13.01 3.69
C PRO A 32 0.76 -13.36 4.48
N GLU A 33 1.85 -12.67 4.18
CA GLU A 33 2.97 -12.53 5.11
C GLU A 33 2.69 -11.32 6.03
N ASN A 34 2.80 -11.50 7.34
CA ASN A 34 2.48 -10.49 8.33
C ASN A 34 3.72 -10.08 9.12
N PHE A 35 3.92 -8.77 9.30
CA PHE A 35 5.05 -8.22 10.04
C PHE A 35 4.57 -7.15 11.01
N LEU A 36 4.58 -7.45 12.30
CA LEU A 36 4.36 -6.45 13.35
C LEU A 36 5.70 -5.81 13.71
N PHE A 37 5.75 -4.48 13.74
CA PHE A 37 6.93 -3.72 14.08
C PHE A 37 6.70 -2.94 15.37
N GLU A 38 7.71 -2.94 16.25
CA GLU A 38 7.69 -2.16 17.47
C GLU A 38 8.07 -0.70 17.20
N ASP A 39 7.67 0.20 18.06
CA ASP A 39 8.12 1.60 18.09
C ASP A 39 9.62 1.63 18.45
N ASP A 40 10.44 2.20 17.59
CA ASP A 40 11.89 2.34 17.79
C ASP A 40 12.30 3.72 18.35
N GLY A 41 11.32 4.52 18.79
CA GLY A 41 11.50 5.87 19.30
C GLY A 41 11.53 6.96 18.22
N LYS A 42 11.82 6.59 16.97
CA LYS A 42 11.84 7.50 15.80
C LYS A 42 10.72 7.17 14.80
N THR A 43 10.40 5.90 14.70
CA THR A 43 9.32 5.35 13.88
C THR A 43 8.29 4.75 14.80
N PRO A 44 7.10 5.36 14.91
CA PRO A 44 6.11 4.92 15.89
C PRO A 44 5.53 3.55 15.59
N ASN A 45 5.49 3.16 14.33
CA ASN A 45 4.83 1.96 13.84
C ASN A 45 3.38 1.82 14.33
N ASN A 46 2.68 0.77 13.96
CA ASN A 46 1.33 0.51 14.46
C ASN A 46 1.38 -0.50 15.60
N PRO A 47 0.83 -0.19 16.80
CA PRO A 47 0.92 -1.09 17.94
C PRO A 47 0.02 -2.33 17.83
N ALA A 48 -1.00 -2.30 16.96
CA ALA A 48 -2.01 -3.36 16.87
C ALA A 48 -2.01 -4.10 15.54
N PHE A 49 -1.81 -3.38 14.44
CA PHE A 49 -1.94 -3.93 13.09
C PHE A 49 -0.58 -4.23 12.46
N PRO A 50 -0.35 -5.47 11.99
CA PRO A 50 0.86 -5.79 11.24
C PRO A 50 0.82 -5.20 9.83
N LEU A 51 1.98 -4.92 9.24
CA LEU A 51 2.12 -4.81 7.80
C LEU A 51 1.71 -6.15 7.17
N VAL A 52 0.93 -6.09 6.08
CA VAL A 52 0.48 -7.28 5.34
C VAL A 52 1.03 -7.25 3.93
N LEU A 53 1.73 -8.30 3.54
CA LEU A 53 2.32 -8.45 2.21
C LEU A 53 1.70 -9.64 1.49
N TYR A 54 1.09 -9.37 0.33
CA TYR A 54 0.59 -10.37 -0.59
C TYR A 54 1.58 -10.54 -1.75
N ARG A 55 2.23 -11.69 -1.85
CA ARG A 55 3.17 -12.01 -2.93
C ARG A 55 2.43 -12.37 -4.20
N ASP A 56 2.78 -11.74 -5.33
CA ASP A 56 2.24 -12.08 -6.65
C ASP A 56 0.69 -12.16 -6.64
N ALA A 57 0.05 -11.22 -5.96
CA ALA A 57 -1.41 -11.20 -5.77
C ALA A 57 -2.16 -10.68 -6.99
N VAL A 58 -1.51 -9.94 -7.87
CA VAL A 58 -2.11 -9.34 -9.06
C VAL A 58 -1.38 -9.81 -10.32
N GLY A 59 -2.13 -10.44 -11.24
CA GLY A 59 -1.65 -10.71 -12.60
C GLY A 59 -1.66 -9.43 -13.44
N LEU A 60 -0.58 -9.18 -14.15
CA LEU A 60 -0.39 -7.97 -14.95
C LEU A 60 -0.03 -8.35 -16.40
N PRO A 61 -1.03 -8.74 -17.22
CA PRO A 61 -0.80 -9.12 -18.60
C PRO A 61 -0.54 -7.90 -19.49
N ASP A 62 0.19 -8.11 -20.60
CA ASP A 62 0.65 -7.04 -21.49
C ASP A 62 -0.47 -6.28 -22.21
N GLU A 63 -1.69 -6.83 -22.27
CA GLU A 63 -2.85 -6.20 -22.91
C GLU A 63 -3.39 -4.99 -22.14
N PHE A 64 -3.06 -4.85 -20.85
CA PHE A 64 -3.48 -3.73 -20.03
C PHE A 64 -2.29 -2.93 -19.50
N ASP A 65 -2.53 -1.66 -19.17
CA ASP A 65 -1.59 -0.90 -18.35
C ASP A 65 -1.54 -1.53 -16.94
N PRO A 66 -0.38 -2.01 -16.46
CA PRO A 66 -0.27 -2.66 -15.17
C PRO A 66 -0.70 -1.76 -14.00
N ALA A 67 -0.45 -0.45 -14.08
CA ALA A 67 -0.89 0.48 -13.04
C ALA A 67 -2.41 0.67 -13.07
N ALA A 68 -3.04 0.66 -14.27
CA ALA A 68 -4.48 0.75 -14.37
C ALA A 68 -5.20 -0.49 -13.84
N VAL A 69 -4.61 -1.68 -14.01
CA VAL A 69 -5.12 -2.93 -13.39
C VAL A 69 -5.18 -2.80 -11.87
N ILE A 70 -4.08 -2.36 -11.25
CA ILE A 70 -3.99 -2.21 -9.79
C ILE A 70 -4.95 -1.13 -9.28
N GLU A 71 -5.03 0.02 -9.97
CA GLU A 71 -5.98 1.08 -9.62
C GLU A 71 -7.43 0.60 -9.65
N GLU A 72 -7.78 -0.22 -10.65
CA GLU A 72 -9.14 -0.75 -10.78
C GLU A 72 -9.48 -1.72 -9.65
N ILE A 73 -8.53 -2.62 -9.28
CA ILE A 73 -8.71 -3.53 -8.15
C ILE A 73 -8.88 -2.76 -6.85
N PHE A 74 -8.00 -1.81 -6.56
CA PHE A 74 -8.06 -1.02 -5.33
C PHE A 74 -9.34 -0.18 -5.27
N GLY A 75 -9.69 0.49 -6.38
CA GLY A 75 -10.89 1.31 -6.50
C GLY A 75 -12.18 0.51 -6.31
N ALA A 76 -12.28 -0.69 -6.90
CA ALA A 76 -13.41 -1.58 -6.75
C ALA A 76 -13.62 -2.05 -5.30
N ASN A 77 -12.58 -2.04 -4.49
CA ASN A 77 -12.60 -2.36 -3.06
C ASN A 77 -12.65 -1.12 -2.15
N GLY A 78 -12.90 0.07 -2.73
CA GLY A 78 -13.08 1.33 -1.99
C GLY A 78 -11.78 2.03 -1.58
N TRP A 79 -10.61 1.53 -2.01
CA TRP A 79 -9.33 2.19 -1.79
C TRP A 79 -9.04 3.14 -2.94
N GLY A 80 -9.00 4.43 -2.65
CA GLY A 80 -8.94 5.49 -3.67
C GLY A 80 -7.89 6.56 -3.36
N LYS A 81 -8.08 7.76 -3.94
CA LYS A 81 -7.13 8.88 -3.86
C LYS A 81 -5.72 8.49 -4.30
N GLY A 82 -5.65 7.55 -5.25
CA GLY A 82 -4.42 6.88 -5.65
C GLY A 82 -3.47 7.78 -6.45
N TRP A 83 -2.21 7.39 -6.42
CA TRP A 83 -1.11 7.98 -7.15
C TRP A 83 -0.27 6.91 -7.84
N ARG A 84 0.52 7.30 -8.85
CA ARG A 84 1.52 6.47 -9.53
C ARG A 84 2.88 7.12 -9.36
N ASN A 85 3.84 6.44 -8.72
CA ASN A 85 5.20 6.93 -8.48
C ASN A 85 6.12 5.76 -8.11
N GLY A 86 7.35 6.06 -7.65
CA GLY A 86 8.20 5.12 -6.92
C GLY A 86 7.95 5.19 -5.41
N ILE A 87 8.73 4.43 -4.65
CA ILE A 87 8.82 4.54 -3.18
C ILE A 87 9.92 5.54 -2.86
N PHE A 88 9.67 6.47 -1.96
CA PHE A 88 10.66 7.47 -1.52
C PHE A 88 11.90 6.79 -0.93
N ASP A 89 13.06 7.42 -1.13
CA ASP A 89 14.36 6.98 -0.63
C ASP A 89 14.70 7.55 0.75
N PHE A 90 13.75 8.20 1.40
CA PHE A 90 13.82 8.66 2.79
C PHE A 90 12.73 7.98 3.63
N LEU A 91 13.05 7.77 4.90
CA LEU A 91 12.11 7.18 5.86
C LEU A 91 10.95 8.13 6.13
N HIS A 92 9.73 7.65 5.94
CA HIS A 92 8.50 8.38 6.25
C HIS A 92 7.40 7.42 6.72
N PHE A 93 6.34 7.95 7.27
CA PHE A 93 5.14 7.24 7.71
C PHE A 93 3.92 8.18 7.63
N HIS A 94 2.72 7.63 7.76
CA HIS A 94 1.46 8.38 7.84
C HIS A 94 0.82 8.18 9.21
N THR A 95 0.31 9.26 9.84
CA THR A 95 -0.25 9.15 11.19
C THR A 95 -1.77 8.99 11.20
N GLN A 96 -2.45 9.36 10.13
CA GLN A 96 -3.92 9.48 10.11
C GLN A 96 -4.58 8.61 9.02
N THR A 97 -3.82 7.78 8.32
CA THR A 97 -4.36 6.86 7.31
C THR A 97 -3.50 5.62 7.17
N HIS A 98 -4.11 4.53 6.76
CA HIS A 98 -3.40 3.36 6.21
C HIS A 98 -3.06 3.62 4.74
N GLU A 99 -2.14 2.85 4.20
CA GLU A 99 -1.75 2.94 2.80
C GLU A 99 -1.66 1.54 2.18
N VAL A 100 -1.92 1.44 0.89
CA VAL A 100 -1.60 0.25 0.11
C VAL A 100 -0.66 0.62 -1.03
N LEU A 101 0.34 -0.22 -1.26
CA LEU A 101 1.28 -0.12 -2.37
C LEU A 101 1.15 -1.36 -3.25
N GLY A 102 0.76 -1.18 -4.50
CA GLY A 102 0.75 -2.22 -5.53
C GLY A 102 1.91 -2.02 -6.50
N ILE A 103 2.72 -3.06 -6.71
CA ILE A 103 3.90 -2.97 -7.57
C ILE A 103 3.48 -3.28 -9.00
N ALA A 104 3.37 -2.24 -9.82
CA ALA A 104 2.94 -2.33 -11.21
C ALA A 104 4.08 -2.82 -12.13
N SER A 105 5.31 -2.41 -11.86
CA SER A 105 6.49 -2.89 -12.58
C SER A 105 7.76 -2.78 -11.75
N GLY A 106 8.80 -3.53 -12.14
CA GLY A 106 10.11 -3.52 -11.51
C GLY A 106 10.16 -4.22 -10.16
N GLU A 107 11.24 -3.95 -9.44
CA GLU A 107 11.46 -4.46 -8.09
C GLU A 107 12.21 -3.44 -7.24
N ALA A 108 12.02 -3.48 -5.93
CA ALA A 108 12.72 -2.61 -4.99
C ALA A 108 13.03 -3.33 -3.68
N ARG A 109 14.16 -2.97 -3.08
CA ARG A 109 14.45 -3.29 -1.68
C ARG A 109 13.93 -2.15 -0.80
N VAL A 110 13.02 -2.48 0.08
CA VAL A 110 12.33 -1.51 0.94
C VAL A 110 12.55 -1.89 2.39
N GLN A 111 12.97 -0.92 3.19
CA GLN A 111 13.01 -1.02 4.64
C GLN A 111 11.62 -0.65 5.17
N PHE A 112 10.99 -1.56 5.89
CA PHE A 112 9.73 -1.36 6.59
C PHE A 112 9.94 -1.41 8.10
N GLY A 113 9.19 -0.60 8.85
CA GLY A 113 9.23 -0.60 10.31
C GLY A 113 10.37 0.21 10.94
N GLY A 114 10.98 1.14 10.19
CA GLY A 114 12.09 1.96 10.69
C GLY A 114 13.42 1.20 10.75
N VAL A 115 14.37 1.73 11.53
CA VAL A 115 15.76 1.21 11.58
C VAL A 115 15.84 -0.21 12.14
N GLN A 116 14.93 -0.55 13.05
CA GLN A 116 14.86 -1.88 13.68
C GLN A 116 13.89 -2.81 12.94
N GLY A 117 13.31 -2.35 11.84
CA GLY A 117 12.37 -3.12 11.04
C GLY A 117 13.03 -4.14 10.11
N ARG A 118 12.38 -4.43 8.99
CA ARG A 118 12.86 -5.43 8.02
C ARG A 118 13.07 -4.84 6.64
N ILE A 119 14.09 -5.35 5.95
CA ILE A 119 14.28 -5.11 4.53
C ILE A 119 13.61 -6.25 3.77
N LEU A 120 12.60 -5.88 2.98
CA LEU A 120 11.91 -6.81 2.10
C LEU A 120 12.12 -6.40 0.64
N THR A 121 12.28 -7.37 -0.24
CA THR A 121 12.20 -7.13 -1.69
C THR A 121 10.74 -7.23 -2.09
N VAL A 122 10.24 -6.19 -2.76
CA VAL A 122 8.91 -6.17 -3.38
C VAL A 122 9.08 -6.10 -4.89
N LYS A 123 8.23 -6.78 -5.65
CA LYS A 123 8.33 -6.90 -7.10
C LYS A 123 6.97 -6.87 -7.78
N THR A 124 6.97 -6.72 -9.09
CA THR A 124 5.78 -6.73 -9.95
C THR A 124 4.74 -7.77 -9.51
N GLY A 125 3.51 -7.33 -9.29
CA GLY A 125 2.39 -8.15 -8.82
C GLY A 125 2.24 -8.26 -7.30
N ASP A 126 3.25 -7.84 -6.50
CA ASP A 126 3.14 -7.79 -5.04
C ASP A 126 2.26 -6.62 -4.59
N VAL A 127 1.56 -6.83 -3.47
CA VAL A 127 0.78 -5.77 -2.80
C VAL A 127 1.14 -5.71 -1.33
N VAL A 128 1.47 -4.52 -0.84
CA VAL A 128 1.83 -4.26 0.57
C VAL A 128 0.79 -3.36 1.19
N VAL A 129 0.19 -3.76 2.30
CA VAL A 129 -0.73 -2.93 3.09
C VAL A 129 -0.02 -2.47 4.35
N LEU A 130 0.14 -1.16 4.48
CA LEU A 130 0.83 -0.52 5.59
C LEU A 130 -0.19 0.08 6.56
N PRO A 131 -0.22 -0.37 7.81
CA PRO A 131 -1.02 0.33 8.81
C PRO A 131 -0.41 1.72 9.10
N ALA A 132 -1.25 2.64 9.52
CA ALA A 132 -0.82 3.96 9.98
C ALA A 132 0.35 3.82 10.95
N GLY A 133 1.35 4.68 10.84
CA GLY A 133 2.57 4.66 11.64
C GLY A 133 3.71 3.83 11.09
N THR A 134 3.47 2.90 10.17
CA THR A 134 4.52 2.03 9.64
C THR A 134 5.52 2.81 8.79
N GLY A 135 6.74 2.92 9.29
CA GLY A 135 7.83 3.56 8.57
C GLY A 135 8.25 2.77 7.35
N HIS A 136 8.51 3.46 6.24
CA HIS A 136 8.99 2.81 5.02
C HIS A 136 9.89 3.74 4.19
N GLN A 137 10.88 3.13 3.53
CA GLN A 137 11.77 3.80 2.58
C GLN A 137 12.40 2.80 1.61
N ARG A 138 12.64 3.21 0.39
CA ARG A 138 13.46 2.46 -0.56
C ARG A 138 14.93 2.66 -0.20
N ILE A 139 15.69 1.57 -0.03
CA ILE A 139 17.07 1.62 0.44
C ILE A 139 18.13 1.43 -0.64
N ALA A 140 17.72 1.20 -1.89
CA ALA A 140 18.62 1.07 -3.03
C ALA A 140 17.95 1.63 -4.29
N PRO A 141 18.74 2.10 -5.28
CA PRO A 141 18.18 2.46 -6.58
C PRO A 141 17.35 1.32 -7.16
N ALA A 142 16.21 1.63 -7.76
CA ALA A 142 15.35 0.68 -8.45
C ALA A 142 15.17 1.10 -9.90
N GLN A 143 15.29 0.14 -10.83
CA GLN A 143 15.09 0.39 -12.25
C GLN A 143 13.67 -0.01 -12.65
N GLY A 144 12.98 0.86 -13.39
CA GLY A 144 11.65 0.58 -13.92
C GLY A 144 10.58 0.37 -12.83
N LEU A 145 10.84 0.80 -11.59
CA LEU A 145 9.87 0.69 -10.51
C LEU A 145 8.71 1.63 -10.74
N LEU A 146 7.51 1.07 -10.86
CA LEU A 146 6.25 1.80 -10.82
C LEU A 146 5.35 1.20 -9.75
N VAL A 147 4.89 2.05 -8.87
CA VAL A 147 4.01 1.71 -7.74
C VAL A 147 2.72 2.49 -7.85
N VAL A 148 1.62 1.83 -7.58
CA VAL A 148 0.32 2.46 -7.35
C VAL A 148 0.08 2.49 -5.85
N GLY A 149 0.01 3.70 -5.28
CA GLY A 149 -0.41 3.90 -3.92
C GLY A 149 -1.89 4.25 -3.85
N ALA A 150 -2.57 3.81 -2.79
CA ALA A 150 -3.95 4.21 -2.51
C ALA A 150 -4.24 4.18 -1.00
N TYR A 151 -5.36 4.80 -0.63
CA TYR A 151 -5.77 4.97 0.76
C TYR A 151 -7.20 4.50 0.96
N PRO A 152 -7.55 3.94 2.15
CA PRO A 152 -8.93 3.64 2.47
C PRO A 152 -9.73 4.94 2.59
N PRO A 153 -11.07 4.89 2.50
CA PRO A 153 -11.91 6.09 2.60
C PRO A 153 -11.82 6.77 3.98
N GLN A 154 -11.48 6.01 5.01
CA GLN A 154 -11.27 6.48 6.37
C GLN A 154 -9.86 7.07 6.50
N GLY A 155 -9.77 8.19 7.19
CA GLY A 155 -8.51 8.86 7.45
C GLY A 155 -8.20 10.03 6.50
N LYS A 156 -7.14 10.73 6.82
CA LYS A 156 -6.66 11.90 6.10
C LYS A 156 -5.17 11.72 5.80
N TYR A 157 -4.81 11.87 4.53
CA TYR A 157 -3.40 11.84 4.16
C TYR A 157 -2.62 12.91 4.91
N ASP A 158 -1.52 12.50 5.50
CA ASP A 158 -0.50 13.34 6.12
C ASP A 158 0.88 12.74 5.88
N GLN A 159 1.90 13.54 5.99
CA GLN A 159 3.29 13.10 5.91
C GLN A 159 4.11 13.93 6.88
N PRO A 160 4.17 13.51 8.15
CA PRO A 160 5.00 14.18 9.14
C PRO A 160 6.47 14.15 8.72
N LYS A 161 7.23 15.15 9.15
CA LYS A 161 8.67 15.22 8.86
C LYS A 161 9.40 14.02 9.48
N PRO A 162 10.45 13.51 8.83
CA PRO A 162 11.26 12.43 9.37
C PRO A 162 11.77 12.75 10.78
N GLY A 163 11.63 11.80 11.70
CA GLY A 163 12.05 11.95 13.09
C GLY A 163 11.02 12.57 14.04
N GLU A 164 9.81 12.89 13.57
CA GLU A 164 8.72 13.43 14.39
C GLU A 164 7.77 12.34 14.91
N ALA A 165 8.30 11.28 15.53
CA ALA A 165 7.51 10.33 16.30
C ALA A 165 7.09 10.95 17.66
N SER A 166 6.27 12.00 17.62
CA SER A 166 5.74 12.65 18.82
C SER A 166 4.69 11.77 19.52
N GLU A 167 4.44 12.02 20.79
CA GLU A 167 3.34 11.36 21.52
C GLU A 167 1.98 11.61 20.84
N GLN A 168 1.78 12.80 20.29
CA GLN A 168 0.59 13.12 19.50
C GLN A 168 0.48 12.22 18.25
N ALA A 169 1.60 11.97 17.53
CA ALA A 169 1.61 11.06 16.39
C ALA A 169 1.20 9.64 16.80
N ARG A 170 1.72 9.13 17.93
CA ARG A 170 1.35 7.81 18.47
C ARG A 170 -0.13 7.71 18.79
N GLN A 171 -0.69 8.74 19.42
CA GLN A 171 -2.12 8.80 19.72
C GLN A 171 -2.97 8.82 18.43
N LEU A 172 -2.61 9.60 17.43
CA LEU A 172 -3.31 9.62 16.15
C LEU A 172 -3.30 8.24 15.49
N ILE A 173 -2.14 7.60 15.42
CA ILE A 173 -1.97 6.25 14.84
C ILE A 173 -2.85 5.22 15.53
N ALA A 174 -2.87 5.22 16.87
CA ALA A 174 -3.67 4.28 17.65
C ALA A 174 -5.19 4.43 17.44
N HIS A 175 -5.65 5.58 16.94
CA HIS A 175 -7.06 5.85 16.70
C HIS A 175 -7.48 5.67 15.23
N VAL A 176 -6.56 5.35 14.32
CA VAL A 176 -6.95 5.06 12.93
C VAL A 176 -7.70 3.72 12.89
N PRO A 177 -8.98 3.71 12.50
CA PRO A 177 -9.77 2.50 12.51
C PRO A 177 -9.34 1.54 11.39
N ALA A 178 -9.47 0.24 11.62
CA ALA A 178 -9.29 -0.74 10.55
C ALA A 178 -10.22 -0.43 9.36
N PRO A 179 -9.77 -0.63 8.12
CA PRO A 179 -10.62 -0.45 6.96
C PRO A 179 -11.72 -1.52 6.93
N VAL A 180 -12.80 -1.25 6.21
CA VAL A 180 -13.92 -2.19 6.05
C VAL A 180 -13.69 -3.22 4.95
N THR A 181 -12.64 -3.04 4.16
CA THR A 181 -12.28 -3.90 3.02
C THR A 181 -10.78 -4.09 2.90
N ASP A 182 -10.39 -5.26 2.47
CA ASP A 182 -9.06 -5.56 1.94
C ASP A 182 -8.92 -4.90 0.55
N PRO A 183 -7.79 -4.23 0.23
CA PRO A 183 -7.62 -3.57 -1.06
C PRO A 183 -7.64 -4.50 -2.26
N VAL A 184 -7.28 -5.78 -2.09
CA VAL A 184 -7.24 -6.78 -3.16
C VAL A 184 -8.49 -7.66 -3.16
N TYR A 185 -8.88 -8.16 -1.99
CA TYR A 185 -9.87 -9.24 -1.85
C TYR A 185 -11.24 -8.77 -1.34
N GLY A 186 -11.42 -7.49 -1.04
CA GLY A 186 -12.69 -6.93 -0.57
C GLY A 186 -13.06 -7.34 0.86
N THR A 187 -14.35 -7.45 1.16
CA THR A 187 -14.86 -7.67 2.53
C THR A 187 -14.46 -9.01 3.16
N GLY A 188 -14.14 -10.01 2.35
CA GLY A 188 -13.70 -11.33 2.79
C GLY A 188 -12.20 -11.57 2.71
N GLY A 189 -11.41 -10.51 2.52
CA GLY A 189 -9.96 -10.62 2.37
C GLY A 189 -9.22 -10.96 3.65
N PRO A 190 -8.02 -11.56 3.55
CA PRO A 190 -7.20 -11.92 4.71
C PRO A 190 -6.85 -10.74 5.62
N LEU A 191 -6.73 -9.52 5.08
CA LEU A 191 -6.50 -8.31 5.87
C LEU A 191 -7.52 -8.17 7.00
N MET A 192 -8.79 -8.50 6.72
CA MET A 192 -9.88 -8.38 7.69
C MET A 192 -9.69 -9.28 8.91
N ALA A 193 -9.02 -10.42 8.73
CA ALA A 193 -8.67 -11.32 9.83
C ALA A 193 -7.39 -10.87 10.54
N CYS A 194 -6.38 -10.37 9.78
CA CYS A 194 -5.11 -9.88 10.31
C CYS A 194 -5.29 -8.62 11.18
N TRP A 195 -6.24 -7.75 10.80
CA TRP A 195 -6.48 -6.45 11.43
C TRP A 195 -7.78 -6.42 12.27
N ARG A 196 -8.22 -7.57 12.75
CA ARG A 196 -9.28 -7.56 13.76
C ARG A 196 -8.81 -6.79 14.97
N ASP A 197 -9.66 -5.91 15.45
CA ASP A 197 -9.39 -5.17 16.66
C ASP A 197 -9.17 -6.18 17.81
N ARG A 198 -7.96 -6.24 18.36
CA ARG A 198 -7.61 -7.11 19.49
C ARG A 198 -7.94 -6.44 20.83
N ARG A 199 -8.75 -5.37 20.80
CA ARG A 199 -9.17 -4.62 21.98
C ARG A 199 -10.48 -5.13 22.61
N ASP A 200 -10.99 -6.29 22.11
CA ASP A 200 -12.09 -7.03 22.71
C ASP A 200 -11.58 -8.11 23.67
#